data_6caa043a8ce471fe3bfe60ef805657ed
#
_entry.id   6caa043a8ce471fe3bfe60ef805657ed
#
_cell.length_a   1.000
_cell.length_b   1.000
_cell.length_c   1.000
_cell.angle_alpha   90.00
_cell.angle_beta   90.00
_cell.angle_gamma   90.00
#
_symmetry.space_group_name_H-M   'P 1'
#
loop_
_entity.id
_entity.type
_entity.pdbx_description
1 polymer ?
#
loop_
_entity_poly.entity_id
_entity_poly.type
_entity_poly.pdbx_seq_one_letter_code
_entity_poly.pdbx_strand_id
1 'polypeptide(L)'
;MLAALFLAAALQFQSPVNYPVTLAGNFGEPRPHHFHGGLDIKTGQSVGKPIFAIGEGYVCRITIGLYGFGNAVYVQHPNGYTSVYCHLKGLHPVLRAAVSRYRRDHGQRDVIDEYKNPSTPADIHLAPTEYPVAQGQLIATSGNTGSSQAPHLHLEVHETRTWNMVDPLDVIPNLIKDSTPPMAHAFKAYPMTGEGVFNGTSQQQSFSFHAHHLSQPFTAWGMVGFGIWANDYMEESYNKYGVRKTELSVDGNVVFSAVVDHVPMRCNRMVNSWGDYPFFRYAGVWFMKSFIEPGNTLPILKADGNRGIVEFNQEKDYHFVYTLTDFFGNQSQYSFTVRGKQQTIPPSRQLHAPWMLHWDRMNYFQMPGVQLVVRPGLLPDDVQMTPVVIRHTHALSDAYRFYDVSYPLFDSAVLSIRLDRSVADTARLCILCEGEREIEATYHEGWVTGKVRDLGMTYEIGYSKSTNDRE
;
A
#
# COMPACT_ATOMS: atom_id res chain seq x y z
N MET A 1 -26.04 -46.26 -15.44
CA MET A 1 -25.50 -45.30 -14.49
C MET A 1 -25.05 -44.07 -15.29
N LEU A 2 -25.93 -43.07 -15.42
CA LEU A 2 -25.58 -41.76 -16.03
C LEU A 2 -24.90 -40.93 -14.94
N ALA A 3 -23.62 -40.69 -15.10
CA ALA A 3 -22.90 -39.68 -14.31
C ALA A 3 -23.32 -38.29 -14.84
N ALA A 4 -24.13 -37.58 -14.06
CA ALA A 4 -24.44 -36.19 -14.29
C ALA A 4 -23.14 -35.38 -14.05
N LEU A 5 -22.47 -34.96 -15.13
CA LEU A 5 -21.47 -33.87 -15.06
C LEU A 5 -22.25 -32.58 -14.75
N PHE A 6 -22.27 -32.18 -13.50
CA PHE A 6 -22.53 -30.79 -13.14
C PHE A 6 -21.25 -30.01 -13.56
N LEU A 7 -21.24 -29.44 -14.78
CA LEU A 7 -20.42 -28.29 -15.05
C LEU A 7 -20.95 -27.18 -14.14
N ALA A 8 -20.27 -26.92 -13.03
CA ALA A 8 -20.44 -25.66 -12.33
C ALA A 8 -20.02 -24.58 -13.32
N ALA A 9 -20.98 -23.89 -13.94
CA ALA A 9 -20.71 -22.65 -14.67
C ALA A 9 -19.95 -21.76 -13.68
N ALA A 10 -18.70 -21.43 -13.99
CA ALA A 10 -17.93 -20.49 -13.19
C ALA A 10 -18.80 -19.24 -13.04
N LEU A 11 -19.22 -18.91 -11.82
CA LEU A 11 -20.00 -17.71 -11.54
C LEU A 11 -19.18 -16.51 -11.99
N GLN A 12 -19.52 -15.97 -13.16
CA GLN A 12 -18.89 -14.77 -13.69
C GLN A 12 -19.51 -13.57 -12.99
N PHE A 13 -18.69 -12.73 -12.42
CA PHE A 13 -19.12 -11.44 -11.90
C PHE A 13 -19.52 -10.48 -13.04
N GLN A 14 -20.36 -9.50 -12.74
CA GLN A 14 -20.80 -8.46 -13.68
C GLN A 14 -20.45 -7.06 -13.17
N SER A 15 -20.61 -6.05 -14.03
CA SER A 15 -20.40 -4.66 -13.66
C SER A 15 -21.21 -4.25 -12.42
N PRO A 16 -20.60 -3.52 -11.44
CA PRO A 16 -21.31 -2.95 -10.30
C PRO A 16 -22.17 -1.74 -10.66
N VAL A 17 -22.11 -1.26 -11.89
CA VAL A 17 -22.83 -0.07 -12.39
C VAL A 17 -23.53 -0.36 -13.72
N ASN A 18 -24.55 0.40 -14.06
CA ASN A 18 -25.37 0.22 -15.27
C ASN A 18 -25.03 1.22 -16.39
N TYR A 19 -23.80 1.72 -16.41
CA TYR A 19 -23.27 2.63 -17.43
C TYR A 19 -21.85 2.19 -17.82
N PRO A 20 -21.30 2.66 -18.95
CA PRO A 20 -19.92 2.37 -19.34
C PRO A 20 -18.93 2.78 -18.26
N VAL A 21 -18.02 1.86 -17.91
CA VAL A 21 -17.05 2.07 -16.83
C VAL A 21 -15.84 2.82 -17.38
N THR A 22 -15.45 3.90 -16.69
CA THR A 22 -14.14 4.54 -16.81
C THR A 22 -13.49 4.63 -15.44
N LEU A 23 -12.18 4.45 -15.36
CA LEU A 23 -11.46 4.39 -14.11
C LEU A 23 -10.83 5.74 -13.74
N ALA A 24 -10.74 5.99 -12.42
CA ALA A 24 -9.90 7.03 -11.83
C ALA A 24 -8.60 6.44 -11.29
N GLY A 25 -8.61 5.16 -10.91
CA GLY A 25 -7.47 4.37 -10.43
C GLY A 25 -7.69 2.89 -10.71
N ASN A 26 -6.61 2.15 -11.02
CA ASN A 26 -6.64 0.70 -11.21
C ASN A 26 -6.08 -0.06 -10.01
N PHE A 27 -6.24 -1.38 -10.01
CA PHE A 27 -5.69 -2.27 -9.01
C PHE A 27 -4.15 -2.20 -8.99
N GLY A 28 -3.58 -2.24 -7.80
CA GLY A 28 -2.14 -2.35 -7.61
C GLY A 28 -1.34 -1.05 -7.80
N GLU A 29 -1.98 0.10 -8.02
CA GLU A 29 -1.26 1.38 -8.00
C GLU A 29 -0.47 1.53 -6.71
N PRO A 30 0.82 1.89 -6.78
CA PRO A 30 1.58 2.21 -5.58
C PRO A 30 1.07 3.50 -4.95
N ARG A 31 0.60 3.42 -3.72
CA ARG A 31 0.20 4.54 -2.86
C ARG A 31 1.07 4.56 -1.61
N PRO A 32 1.24 5.70 -0.92
CA PRO A 32 1.95 5.72 0.35
C PRO A 32 1.39 4.69 1.32
N HIS A 33 2.23 3.74 1.74
CA HIS A 33 1.95 2.69 2.71
C HIS A 33 0.99 1.57 2.29
N HIS A 34 0.49 1.54 1.06
CA HIS A 34 -0.37 0.47 0.57
C HIS A 34 -0.43 0.44 -0.96
N PHE A 35 -0.84 -0.70 -1.52
CA PHE A 35 -1.32 -0.80 -2.89
C PHE A 35 -2.78 -0.36 -2.95
N HIS A 36 -3.19 0.22 -4.05
CA HIS A 36 -4.60 0.40 -4.34
C HIS A 36 -5.27 -0.96 -4.48
N GLY A 37 -6.20 -1.29 -3.57
CA GLY A 37 -6.76 -2.64 -3.43
C GLY A 37 -7.85 -3.01 -4.43
N GLY A 38 -8.24 -2.08 -5.32
CA GLY A 38 -9.37 -2.29 -6.22
C GLY A 38 -9.39 -1.36 -7.42
N LEU A 39 -10.59 -1.05 -7.88
CA LEU A 39 -10.85 -0.11 -8.98
C LEU A 39 -11.60 1.12 -8.47
N ASP A 40 -11.12 2.29 -8.81
CA ASP A 40 -11.84 3.55 -8.61
C ASP A 40 -12.70 3.85 -9.85
N ILE A 41 -13.98 3.47 -9.81
CA ILE A 41 -14.93 3.63 -10.92
C ILE A 41 -15.53 5.03 -10.87
N LYS A 42 -15.34 5.81 -11.93
CA LYS A 42 -15.87 7.18 -12.04
C LYS A 42 -17.41 7.19 -12.03
N THR A 43 -18.00 8.13 -11.29
CA THR A 43 -19.45 8.35 -11.21
C THR A 43 -19.90 9.67 -11.85
N GLY A 44 -19.08 10.22 -12.76
CA GLY A 44 -19.34 11.51 -13.40
C GLY A 44 -19.32 12.68 -12.41
N GLN A 45 -18.42 12.66 -11.45
CA GLN A 45 -18.26 13.67 -10.38
C GLN A 45 -19.53 13.88 -9.53
N SER A 46 -20.42 12.90 -9.50
CA SER A 46 -21.68 12.98 -8.78
C SER A 46 -21.89 11.81 -7.83
N VAL A 47 -22.58 12.06 -6.74
CA VAL A 47 -23.02 11.04 -5.78
C VAL A 47 -24.43 10.55 -6.13
N GLY A 48 -24.82 9.38 -5.60
CA GLY A 48 -26.18 8.84 -5.74
C GLY A 48 -26.40 7.98 -6.98
N LYS A 49 -25.34 7.60 -7.72
CA LYS A 49 -25.46 6.60 -8.78
C LYS A 49 -25.77 5.23 -8.18
N PRO A 50 -26.67 4.43 -8.79
CA PRO A 50 -26.99 3.11 -8.28
C PRO A 50 -25.79 2.16 -8.34
N ILE A 51 -25.61 1.37 -7.27
CA ILE A 51 -24.55 0.38 -7.14
C ILE A 51 -25.20 -1.01 -6.97
N PHE A 52 -24.74 -1.95 -7.77
CA PHE A 52 -25.29 -3.29 -7.86
C PHE A 52 -24.29 -4.35 -7.39
N ALA A 53 -24.80 -5.44 -6.80
CA ALA A 53 -23.97 -6.60 -6.45
C ALA A 53 -23.37 -7.23 -7.72
N ILE A 54 -22.05 -7.41 -7.75
CA ILE A 54 -21.35 -8.01 -8.91
C ILE A 54 -21.68 -9.49 -9.10
N GLY A 55 -22.08 -10.18 -8.03
CA GLY A 55 -22.44 -11.59 -8.02
C GLY A 55 -23.52 -11.89 -6.99
N GLU A 56 -24.11 -13.08 -7.07
CA GLU A 56 -24.97 -13.60 -6.02
C GLU A 56 -24.18 -13.88 -4.74
N GLY A 57 -24.85 -13.88 -3.60
CA GLY A 57 -24.23 -14.13 -2.30
C GLY A 57 -25.06 -13.59 -1.15
N TYR A 58 -24.42 -13.08 -0.13
CA TYR A 58 -25.08 -12.37 0.98
C TYR A 58 -24.21 -11.22 1.50
N VAL A 59 -24.84 -10.19 2.01
CA VAL A 59 -24.13 -9.11 2.70
C VAL A 59 -23.63 -9.65 4.03
N CYS A 60 -22.31 -9.84 4.16
CA CYS A 60 -21.69 -10.40 5.35
C CYS A 60 -21.25 -9.32 6.35
N ARG A 61 -21.04 -8.07 5.87
CA ARG A 61 -20.58 -6.98 6.72
C ARG A 61 -21.00 -5.61 6.14
N ILE A 62 -21.30 -4.67 7.02
CA ILE A 62 -21.51 -3.26 6.68
C ILE A 62 -20.63 -2.44 7.62
N THR A 63 -19.86 -1.52 7.07
CA THR A 63 -19.10 -0.55 7.87
C THR A 63 -19.61 0.87 7.62
N ILE A 64 -19.69 1.65 8.69
CA ILE A 64 -19.93 3.09 8.66
C ILE A 64 -18.71 3.74 9.29
N GLY A 65 -17.97 4.55 8.53
CA GLY A 65 -16.69 5.07 8.98
C GLY A 65 -16.42 6.50 8.53
N LEU A 66 -15.57 7.19 9.30
CA LEU A 66 -15.11 8.55 9.03
C LEU A 66 -13.95 8.61 8.05
N TYR A 67 -13.13 7.55 8.03
CA TYR A 67 -11.87 7.45 7.30
C TYR A 67 -11.84 6.15 6.48
N GLY A 68 -10.80 5.97 5.70
CA GLY A 68 -10.60 4.77 4.88
C GLY A 68 -11.75 4.56 3.89
N PHE A 69 -12.39 3.42 3.93
CA PHE A 69 -13.51 3.04 3.04
C PHE A 69 -14.79 3.85 3.25
N GLY A 70 -14.88 4.61 4.35
CA GLY A 70 -16.12 5.31 4.69
C GLY A 70 -17.27 4.34 4.95
N ASN A 71 -18.42 4.58 4.31
CA ASN A 71 -19.53 3.63 4.33
C ASN A 71 -19.25 2.55 3.29
N ALA A 72 -19.24 1.30 3.71
CA ALA A 72 -18.97 0.18 2.82
C ALA A 72 -19.90 -1.02 3.07
N VAL A 73 -20.16 -1.76 1.99
CA VAL A 73 -20.91 -3.01 1.98
C VAL A 73 -20.00 -4.13 1.49
N TYR A 74 -20.02 -5.25 2.18
CA TYR A 74 -19.24 -6.45 1.86
C TYR A 74 -20.20 -7.56 1.48
N VAL A 75 -20.02 -8.13 0.29
CA VAL A 75 -20.82 -9.25 -0.19
C VAL A 75 -19.95 -10.49 -0.33
N GLN A 76 -20.23 -11.52 0.45
CA GLN A 76 -19.55 -12.81 0.33
C GLN A 76 -20.27 -13.68 -0.70
N HIS A 77 -19.49 -14.19 -1.65
CA HIS A 77 -19.97 -14.99 -2.79
C HIS A 77 -19.65 -16.47 -2.60
N PRO A 78 -20.49 -17.38 -3.16
CA PRO A 78 -20.29 -18.84 -3.02
C PRO A 78 -19.03 -19.35 -3.74
N ASN A 79 -18.46 -18.57 -4.68
CA ASN A 79 -17.22 -18.90 -5.42
C ASN A 79 -15.92 -18.61 -4.64
N GLY A 80 -16.01 -18.24 -3.36
CA GLY A 80 -14.86 -18.02 -2.49
C GLY A 80 -14.28 -16.60 -2.50
N TYR A 81 -14.95 -15.65 -3.14
CA TYR A 81 -14.60 -14.24 -3.13
C TYR A 81 -15.54 -13.42 -2.24
N THR A 82 -15.04 -12.28 -1.80
CA THR A 82 -15.82 -11.22 -1.14
C THR A 82 -15.59 -9.91 -1.88
N SER A 83 -16.66 -9.30 -2.38
CA SER A 83 -16.61 -7.96 -2.97
C SER A 83 -16.89 -6.87 -1.94
N VAL A 84 -16.18 -5.75 -2.04
CA VAL A 84 -16.28 -4.61 -1.12
C VAL A 84 -16.60 -3.36 -1.91
N TYR A 85 -17.69 -2.70 -1.58
CA TYR A 85 -18.18 -1.49 -2.22
C TYR A 85 -18.02 -0.33 -1.26
N CYS A 86 -17.18 0.64 -1.59
CA CYS A 86 -16.74 1.68 -0.66
C CYS A 86 -17.20 3.09 -1.06
N HIS A 87 -16.99 4.03 -0.14
CA HIS A 87 -17.30 5.47 -0.28
C HIS A 87 -18.78 5.74 -0.51
N LEU A 88 -19.67 4.86 -0.06
CA LEU A 88 -21.10 4.90 -0.36
C LEU A 88 -21.80 6.10 0.32
N LYS A 89 -22.76 6.70 -0.41
CA LYS A 89 -23.66 7.73 0.15
C LYS A 89 -24.80 7.11 0.92
N GLY A 90 -25.48 6.13 0.34
CA GLY A 90 -26.66 5.51 0.88
C GLY A 90 -26.68 4.01 0.67
N LEU A 91 -27.38 3.31 1.55
CA LEU A 91 -27.60 1.89 1.50
C LEU A 91 -29.03 1.60 1.00
N HIS A 92 -29.22 0.45 0.35
CA HIS A 92 -30.57 -0.04 0.06
C HIS A 92 -31.41 -0.09 1.35
N PRO A 93 -32.71 0.22 1.34
CA PRO A 93 -33.55 0.34 2.55
C PRO A 93 -33.46 -0.84 3.50
N VAL A 94 -33.34 -2.07 2.97
CA VAL A 94 -33.20 -3.29 3.79
C VAL A 94 -31.88 -3.29 4.58
N LEU A 95 -30.76 -2.91 3.94
CA LEU A 95 -29.46 -2.79 4.60
C LEU A 95 -29.41 -1.61 5.57
N ARG A 96 -30.09 -0.53 5.22
CA ARG A 96 -30.26 0.62 6.11
C ARG A 96 -30.96 0.23 7.41
N ALA A 97 -32.00 -0.61 7.34
CA ALA A 97 -32.70 -1.10 8.52
C ALA A 97 -31.79 -1.93 9.45
N ALA A 98 -30.81 -2.65 8.90
CA ALA A 98 -29.80 -3.35 9.71
C ALA A 98 -28.92 -2.38 10.50
N VAL A 99 -28.45 -1.29 9.87
CA VAL A 99 -27.69 -0.24 10.55
C VAL A 99 -28.51 0.42 11.66
N SER A 100 -29.79 0.75 11.37
CA SER A 100 -30.68 1.38 12.36
C SER A 100 -30.96 0.43 13.54
N ARG A 101 -31.10 -0.90 13.31
CA ARG A 101 -31.23 -1.90 14.37
C ARG A 101 -29.95 -1.94 15.24
N TYR A 102 -28.80 -2.07 14.62
CA TYR A 102 -27.50 -2.08 15.32
C TYR A 102 -27.33 -0.87 16.23
N ARG A 103 -27.63 0.33 15.73
CA ARG A 103 -27.52 1.58 16.51
C ARG A 103 -28.46 1.61 17.72
N ARG A 104 -29.74 1.18 17.55
CA ARG A 104 -30.65 1.05 18.68
C ARG A 104 -30.12 0.13 19.75
N ASP A 105 -29.64 -1.05 19.33
CA ASP A 105 -29.16 -2.09 20.25
C ASP A 105 -27.90 -1.65 21.03
N HIS A 106 -27.15 -0.65 20.50
CA HIS A 106 -25.95 -0.07 21.12
C HIS A 106 -26.18 1.33 21.71
N GLY A 107 -27.47 1.77 21.86
CA GLY A 107 -27.79 3.09 22.44
C GLY A 107 -27.29 4.29 21.61
N GLN A 108 -26.97 4.06 20.34
CA GLN A 108 -26.47 5.12 19.43
C GLN A 108 -27.65 5.83 18.75
N ARG A 109 -27.47 7.16 18.48
CA ARG A 109 -28.47 7.90 17.70
C ARG A 109 -28.45 7.44 16.24
N ASP A 110 -29.63 7.17 15.69
CA ASP A 110 -29.78 6.92 14.25
C ASP A 110 -29.85 8.25 13.50
N VAL A 111 -28.71 8.78 13.10
CA VAL A 111 -28.62 10.03 12.34
C VAL A 111 -28.84 9.73 10.87
N ILE A 112 -29.91 10.29 10.30
CA ILE A 112 -30.35 10.05 8.92
C ILE A 112 -29.45 10.73 7.89
N ASP A 113 -28.81 11.86 8.23
CA ASP A 113 -27.94 12.62 7.31
C ASP A 113 -26.46 12.31 7.51
N GLU A 114 -26.06 11.10 7.08
CA GLU A 114 -24.70 10.54 7.20
C GLU A 114 -23.65 11.31 6.37
N TYR A 115 -24.10 12.26 5.53
CA TYR A 115 -23.22 12.98 4.63
C TYR A 115 -22.65 14.27 5.22
N LYS A 116 -23.36 14.88 6.15
CA LYS A 116 -22.98 16.17 6.75
C LYS A 116 -22.43 16.07 8.16
N ASN A 117 -22.80 15.01 8.88
CA ASN A 117 -22.26 14.71 10.21
C ASN A 117 -21.82 13.26 10.22
N PRO A 118 -20.52 12.99 10.41
CA PRO A 118 -20.06 11.63 10.54
C PRO A 118 -20.77 10.99 11.72
N SER A 119 -21.63 10.05 11.40
CA SER A 119 -22.28 9.22 12.39
C SER A 119 -21.25 8.44 13.17
N THR A 120 -21.56 8.07 14.39
CA THR A 120 -20.76 7.15 15.19
C THR A 120 -20.33 5.96 14.33
N PRO A 121 -19.03 5.61 14.26
CA PRO A 121 -18.58 4.45 13.50
C PRO A 121 -19.33 3.18 13.89
N ALA A 122 -19.63 2.33 12.91
CA ALA A 122 -20.27 1.04 13.13
C ALA A 122 -19.61 -0.02 12.28
N ASP A 123 -19.49 -1.22 12.84
CA ASP A 123 -18.98 -2.42 12.16
C ASP A 123 -19.96 -3.56 12.43
N ILE A 124 -20.74 -3.91 11.43
CA ILE A 124 -21.91 -4.79 11.56
C ILE A 124 -21.64 -6.06 10.78
N HIS A 125 -21.56 -7.18 11.49
CA HIS A 125 -21.43 -8.51 10.90
C HIS A 125 -22.80 -9.15 10.80
N LEU A 126 -23.10 -9.79 9.68
CA LEU A 126 -24.40 -10.35 9.33
C LEU A 126 -24.29 -11.84 9.02
N ALA A 127 -25.29 -12.61 9.41
CA ALA A 127 -25.33 -14.03 9.13
C ALA A 127 -25.70 -14.32 7.65
N PRO A 128 -25.29 -15.47 7.08
CA PRO A 128 -25.57 -15.82 5.68
C PRO A 128 -27.04 -15.77 5.26
N THR A 129 -27.95 -15.97 6.20
CA THR A 129 -29.40 -16.00 5.96
C THR A 129 -30.11 -14.66 6.11
N GLU A 130 -29.42 -13.62 6.63
CA GLU A 130 -30.07 -12.35 6.93
C GLU A 130 -30.31 -11.48 5.70
N TYR A 131 -29.30 -11.38 4.81
CA TYR A 131 -29.37 -10.47 3.66
C TYR A 131 -28.80 -11.14 2.40
N PRO A 132 -29.50 -12.15 1.83
CA PRO A 132 -29.11 -12.72 0.55
C PRO A 132 -29.27 -11.67 -0.54
N VAL A 133 -28.37 -11.69 -1.52
CA VAL A 133 -28.38 -10.80 -2.68
C VAL A 133 -28.23 -11.61 -3.97
N ALA A 134 -29.00 -11.24 -4.97
CA ALA A 134 -28.84 -11.76 -6.32
C ALA A 134 -27.79 -10.94 -7.07
N GLN A 135 -27.16 -11.52 -8.09
CA GLN A 135 -26.34 -10.80 -9.03
C GLN A 135 -27.16 -9.67 -9.70
N GLY A 136 -26.61 -8.48 -9.77
CA GLY A 136 -27.29 -7.30 -10.32
C GLY A 136 -28.34 -6.68 -9.40
N GLN A 137 -28.47 -7.15 -8.17
CA GLN A 137 -29.36 -6.51 -7.20
C GLN A 137 -28.81 -5.17 -6.76
N LEU A 138 -29.65 -4.13 -6.70
CA LEU A 138 -29.32 -2.81 -6.13
C LEU A 138 -29.02 -2.97 -4.64
N ILE A 139 -27.83 -2.54 -4.20
CA ILE A 139 -27.38 -2.63 -2.80
C ILE A 139 -27.12 -1.28 -2.15
N ALA A 140 -26.71 -0.27 -2.97
CA ALA A 140 -26.30 1.02 -2.44
C ALA A 140 -26.37 2.11 -3.50
N THR A 141 -25.98 3.33 -3.10
CA THR A 141 -25.67 4.44 -4.01
C THR A 141 -24.28 4.97 -3.79
N SER A 142 -23.60 5.37 -4.88
CA SER A 142 -22.25 5.95 -4.84
C SER A 142 -22.20 7.24 -4.04
N GLY A 143 -21.04 7.49 -3.43
CA GLY A 143 -20.84 8.65 -2.57
C GLY A 143 -19.43 9.21 -2.63
N ASN A 144 -19.04 9.80 -1.50
CA ASN A 144 -17.72 10.39 -1.25
C ASN A 144 -17.38 10.35 0.25
N THR A 145 -17.78 9.27 0.94
CA THR A 145 -17.53 9.09 2.38
C THR A 145 -16.13 8.52 2.62
N GLY A 146 -15.60 8.69 3.84
CA GLY A 146 -14.27 8.21 4.20
C GLY A 146 -13.12 9.02 3.58
N SER A 147 -12.00 8.37 3.29
CA SER A 147 -10.80 9.01 2.73
C SER A 147 -10.88 9.11 1.20
N SER A 148 -11.90 9.80 0.68
CA SER A 148 -12.13 10.01 -0.75
C SER A 148 -12.01 11.48 -1.12
N GLN A 149 -11.30 11.79 -2.22
CA GLN A 149 -11.09 13.17 -2.70
C GLN A 149 -12.22 13.66 -3.62
N ALA A 150 -12.90 12.75 -4.31
CA ALA A 150 -13.97 13.07 -5.24
C ALA A 150 -14.96 11.91 -5.36
N PRO A 151 -16.25 12.15 -5.75
CA PRO A 151 -17.25 11.09 -5.88
C PRO A 151 -16.81 9.99 -6.86
N HIS A 152 -16.75 8.75 -6.38
CA HIS A 152 -16.47 7.53 -7.16
C HIS A 152 -16.99 6.30 -6.42
N LEU A 153 -17.00 5.15 -7.07
CA LEU A 153 -17.11 3.85 -6.41
C LEU A 153 -15.73 3.22 -6.34
N HIS A 154 -15.22 2.95 -5.14
CA HIS A 154 -14.08 2.08 -4.96
C HIS A 154 -14.59 0.64 -4.76
N LEU A 155 -14.20 -0.25 -5.68
CA LEU A 155 -14.59 -1.66 -5.67
C LEU A 155 -13.37 -2.54 -5.44
N GLU A 156 -13.35 -3.32 -4.37
CA GLU A 156 -12.35 -4.35 -4.13
C GLU A 156 -12.94 -5.76 -4.29
N VAL A 157 -12.11 -6.71 -4.64
CA VAL A 157 -12.40 -8.14 -4.58
C VAL A 157 -11.30 -8.84 -3.78
N HIS A 158 -11.72 -9.63 -2.79
CA HIS A 158 -10.83 -10.37 -1.92
C HIS A 158 -11.11 -11.87 -1.98
N GLU A 159 -10.08 -12.67 -1.85
CA GLU A 159 -10.27 -14.09 -1.48
C GLU A 159 -10.86 -14.15 -0.07
N THR A 160 -12.04 -14.72 0.10
CA THR A 160 -12.74 -14.75 1.40
C THR A 160 -11.90 -15.35 2.53
N ARG A 161 -11.14 -16.40 2.24
CA ARG A 161 -10.39 -17.16 3.25
C ARG A 161 -9.09 -16.48 3.68
N THR A 162 -8.35 -15.90 2.75
CA THR A 162 -7.00 -15.35 2.98
C THR A 162 -7.02 -13.85 3.15
N TRP A 163 -8.10 -13.21 2.70
CA TRP A 163 -8.27 -11.78 2.57
C TRP A 163 -7.22 -11.12 1.66
N ASN A 164 -6.63 -11.89 0.73
CA ASN A 164 -5.77 -11.33 -0.31
C ASN A 164 -6.61 -10.50 -1.28
N MET A 165 -6.09 -9.35 -1.67
CA MET A 165 -6.69 -8.50 -2.70
C MET A 165 -6.41 -9.12 -4.08
N VAL A 166 -7.43 -9.16 -4.93
CA VAL A 166 -7.39 -9.68 -6.30
C VAL A 166 -7.79 -8.55 -7.25
N ASP A 167 -7.13 -8.46 -8.39
CA ASP A 167 -7.52 -7.48 -9.41
C ASP A 167 -8.97 -7.76 -9.86
N PRO A 168 -9.90 -6.81 -9.67
CA PRO A 168 -11.29 -7.01 -10.09
C PRO A 168 -11.44 -7.27 -11.60
N LEU A 169 -10.51 -6.82 -12.43
CA LEU A 169 -10.51 -7.09 -13.87
C LEU A 169 -10.32 -8.58 -14.19
N ASP A 170 -9.60 -9.34 -13.34
CA ASP A 170 -9.41 -10.78 -13.50
C ASP A 170 -10.70 -11.59 -13.30
N VAL A 171 -11.69 -11.04 -12.58
CA VAL A 171 -12.92 -11.74 -12.18
C VAL A 171 -14.20 -11.12 -12.77
N ILE A 172 -14.14 -9.88 -13.26
CA ILE A 172 -15.27 -9.20 -13.90
C ILE A 172 -14.97 -9.05 -15.40
N PRO A 173 -15.43 -9.97 -16.26
CA PRO A 173 -15.09 -9.95 -17.66
C PRO A 173 -15.67 -8.73 -18.39
N ASN A 174 -14.93 -8.19 -19.34
CA ASN A 174 -15.34 -7.11 -20.21
C ASN A 174 -15.80 -5.83 -19.48
N LEU A 175 -15.32 -5.57 -18.27
CA LEU A 175 -15.69 -4.40 -17.49
C LEU A 175 -15.25 -3.10 -18.16
N ILE A 176 -14.05 -3.10 -18.74
CA ILE A 176 -13.45 -2.01 -19.49
C ILE A 176 -12.74 -2.57 -20.75
N LYS A 177 -12.29 -1.69 -21.63
CA LYS A 177 -11.44 -2.01 -22.79
C LYS A 177 -10.31 -1.01 -22.84
N ASP A 178 -9.16 -1.46 -23.32
CA ASP A 178 -7.99 -0.63 -23.53
C ASP A 178 -7.07 -1.23 -24.59
N SER A 179 -6.42 -0.37 -25.38
CA SER A 179 -5.42 -0.73 -26.38
C SER A 179 -4.16 0.11 -26.29
N THR A 180 -4.04 0.92 -25.23
CA THR A 180 -2.94 1.85 -25.03
C THR A 180 -1.83 1.17 -24.22
N PRO A 181 -0.62 0.97 -24.75
CA PRO A 181 0.45 0.34 -24.00
C PRO A 181 0.99 1.26 -22.90
N PRO A 182 1.51 0.69 -21.79
CA PRO A 182 2.16 1.46 -20.73
C PRO A 182 3.35 2.28 -21.24
N MET A 183 3.65 3.39 -20.56
CA MET A 183 4.76 4.28 -20.91
C MET A 183 5.76 4.40 -19.76
N ALA A 184 7.06 4.21 -20.07
CA ALA A 184 8.15 4.55 -19.16
C ALA A 184 8.55 6.03 -19.32
N HIS A 185 8.78 6.69 -18.19
CA HIS A 185 9.23 8.07 -18.12
C HIS A 185 10.73 8.19 -17.86
N ALA A 186 11.26 7.32 -16.97
CA ALA A 186 12.67 7.34 -16.60
C ALA A 186 13.10 6.00 -15.99
N PHE A 187 14.37 5.66 -16.09
CA PHE A 187 14.99 4.67 -15.22
C PHE A 187 15.87 5.34 -14.17
N LYS A 188 16.16 4.63 -13.08
CA LYS A 188 17.05 5.07 -12.01
C LYS A 188 18.06 3.98 -11.69
N ALA A 189 19.32 4.35 -11.54
CA ALA A 189 20.41 3.47 -11.11
C ALA A 189 20.65 3.65 -9.61
N TYR A 190 20.84 2.54 -8.91
CA TYR A 190 21.08 2.43 -7.48
C TYR A 190 22.39 1.69 -7.24
N PRO A 191 23.57 2.37 -7.29
CA PRO A 191 24.80 1.73 -6.88
C PRO A 191 24.72 1.26 -5.44
N MET A 192 25.06 -0.01 -5.20
CA MET A 192 25.06 -0.56 -3.83
C MET A 192 26.20 0.10 -3.04
N THR A 193 25.89 0.53 -1.83
CA THR A 193 26.80 1.32 -0.98
C THR A 193 28.07 0.54 -0.67
N GLY A 194 29.23 1.06 -1.10
CA GLY A 194 30.54 0.42 -0.95
C GLY A 194 30.81 -0.74 -1.89
N GLU A 195 29.86 -1.09 -2.77
CA GLU A 195 29.95 -2.24 -3.66
C GLU A 195 29.77 -1.88 -5.14
N GLY A 196 29.29 -0.68 -5.48
CA GLY A 196 29.03 -0.28 -6.85
C GLY A 196 29.17 1.21 -7.14
N VAL A 197 29.38 1.52 -8.42
CA VAL A 197 29.35 2.88 -8.97
C VAL A 197 28.62 2.90 -10.32
N PHE A 198 27.97 4.02 -10.60
CA PHE A 198 27.32 4.29 -11.88
C PHE A 198 27.72 5.70 -12.35
N ASN A 199 28.19 5.82 -13.62
CA ASN A 199 28.73 7.06 -14.17
C ASN A 199 29.75 7.76 -13.25
N GLY A 200 30.65 6.99 -12.62
CA GLY A 200 31.71 7.51 -11.77
C GLY A 200 31.30 7.94 -10.36
N THR A 201 30.08 7.68 -9.93
CA THR A 201 29.61 8.02 -8.58
C THR A 201 28.86 6.88 -7.90
N SER A 202 28.90 6.83 -6.56
CA SER A 202 28.08 5.96 -5.72
C SER A 202 26.69 6.54 -5.40
N GLN A 203 26.34 7.71 -5.95
CA GLN A 203 25.03 8.32 -5.76
C GLN A 203 24.01 7.76 -6.76
N GLN A 204 22.76 7.67 -6.32
CA GLN A 204 21.65 7.31 -7.18
C GLN A 204 21.44 8.37 -8.27
N GLN A 205 21.15 7.95 -9.50
CA GLN A 205 20.92 8.83 -10.64
C GLN A 205 19.72 8.36 -11.45
N SER A 206 18.92 9.31 -11.96
CA SER A 206 17.77 9.01 -12.83
C SER A 206 17.95 9.62 -14.22
N PHE A 207 17.42 8.94 -15.25
CA PHE A 207 17.55 9.30 -16.65
C PHE A 207 16.23 9.14 -17.36
N SER A 208 15.73 10.23 -17.97
CA SER A 208 14.45 10.24 -18.67
C SER A 208 14.52 9.49 -20.01
N PHE A 209 13.48 8.75 -20.33
CA PHE A 209 13.29 8.15 -21.65
C PHE A 209 12.73 9.21 -22.60
N HIS A 210 13.55 9.67 -23.54
CA HIS A 210 13.15 10.55 -24.65
C HIS A 210 12.70 9.74 -25.88
N ALA A 211 13.03 8.47 -25.91
CA ALA A 211 12.68 7.49 -26.94
C ALA A 211 12.69 6.09 -26.31
N HIS A 212 12.17 5.11 -27.05
CA HIS A 212 12.19 3.69 -26.62
C HIS A 212 13.60 3.12 -26.49
N HIS A 213 14.59 3.76 -27.09
CA HIS A 213 16.02 3.42 -26.92
C HIS A 213 16.81 4.66 -26.55
N LEU A 214 17.59 4.59 -25.48
CA LEU A 214 18.55 5.64 -25.10
C LEU A 214 19.93 5.29 -25.63
N SER A 215 20.43 6.12 -26.55
CA SER A 215 21.76 5.97 -27.18
C SER A 215 22.89 6.65 -26.42
N GLN A 216 22.59 7.41 -25.36
CA GLN A 216 23.64 8.02 -24.53
C GLN A 216 24.46 6.97 -23.79
N PRO A 217 25.78 7.15 -23.63
CA PRO A 217 26.62 6.20 -22.95
C PRO A 217 26.43 6.24 -21.44
N PHE A 218 26.32 5.06 -20.83
CA PHE A 218 26.39 4.86 -19.40
C PHE A 218 27.55 3.96 -19.03
N THR A 219 28.13 4.12 -17.84
CA THR A 219 29.19 3.27 -17.32
C THR A 219 28.87 2.79 -15.92
N ALA A 220 29.26 1.55 -15.58
CA ALA A 220 29.08 1.01 -14.23
C ALA A 220 30.23 0.06 -13.87
N TRP A 221 30.44 -0.15 -12.56
CA TRP A 221 31.33 -1.15 -12.02
C TRP A 221 30.83 -1.63 -10.64
N GLY A 222 30.95 -2.94 -10.37
CA GLY A 222 30.42 -3.55 -9.15
C GLY A 222 28.91 -3.73 -9.18
N MET A 223 28.26 -3.69 -8.04
CA MET A 223 26.86 -4.02 -7.82
C MET A 223 25.94 -2.81 -8.00
N VAL A 224 25.02 -2.85 -8.98
CA VAL A 224 24.07 -1.77 -9.25
C VAL A 224 22.68 -2.32 -9.44
N GLY A 225 21.73 -1.85 -8.63
CA GLY A 225 20.29 -2.05 -8.83
C GLY A 225 19.72 -1.04 -9.82
N PHE A 226 18.57 -1.36 -10.39
CA PHE A 226 17.83 -0.46 -11.28
C PHE A 226 16.37 -0.32 -10.85
N GLY A 227 15.70 0.71 -11.30
CA GLY A 227 14.28 0.92 -11.10
C GLY A 227 13.69 1.74 -12.23
N ILE A 228 12.38 1.71 -12.36
CA ILE A 228 11.66 2.38 -13.45
C ILE A 228 10.50 3.22 -12.92
N TRP A 229 10.35 4.41 -13.43
CA TRP A 229 9.15 5.21 -13.33
C TRP A 229 8.34 5.02 -14.61
N ALA A 230 7.20 4.36 -14.48
CA ALA A 230 6.30 4.09 -15.58
C ALA A 230 4.84 4.22 -15.11
N ASN A 231 3.97 4.51 -16.05
CA ASN A 231 2.51 4.50 -15.84
C ASN A 231 1.83 3.79 -17.00
N ASP A 232 0.68 3.23 -16.71
CA ASP A 232 -0.28 2.81 -17.71
C ASP A 232 -1.27 3.94 -18.00
N TYR A 233 -1.90 3.90 -19.17
CA TYR A 233 -2.85 4.91 -19.67
C TYR A 233 -4.00 4.21 -20.37
N MET A 234 -5.17 4.83 -20.39
CA MET A 234 -6.37 4.33 -21.08
C MET A 234 -6.95 5.41 -21.99
N GLU A 235 -7.48 5.03 -23.16
CA GLU A 235 -7.92 5.93 -24.22
C GLU A 235 -8.97 6.96 -23.76
N GLU A 236 -9.89 6.58 -22.87
CA GLU A 236 -10.99 7.45 -22.42
C GLU A 236 -10.67 8.23 -21.14
N SER A 237 -9.40 8.28 -20.72
CA SER A 237 -9.02 8.87 -19.44
C SER A 237 -7.65 9.52 -19.48
N TYR A 238 -7.52 10.68 -18.82
CA TYR A 238 -6.23 11.35 -18.58
C TYR A 238 -5.55 10.87 -17.29
N ASN A 239 -6.11 9.86 -16.63
CA ASN A 239 -5.52 9.33 -15.39
C ASN A 239 -4.27 8.51 -15.71
N LYS A 240 -3.36 8.47 -14.72
CA LYS A 240 -2.20 7.58 -14.71
C LYS A 240 -2.53 6.38 -13.87
N TYR A 241 -2.19 5.20 -14.37
CA TYR A 241 -2.49 3.93 -13.71
C TYR A 241 -1.20 3.19 -13.37
N GLY A 242 -1.29 2.22 -12.47
CA GLY A 242 -0.22 1.27 -12.19
C GLY A 242 -0.01 0.30 -13.36
N VAL A 243 1.24 -0.04 -13.64
CA VAL A 243 1.60 -1.04 -14.66
C VAL A 243 1.35 -2.44 -14.11
N ARG A 244 0.63 -3.29 -14.85
CA ARG A 244 0.29 -4.66 -14.44
C ARG A 244 1.53 -5.54 -14.32
N LYS A 245 2.40 -5.52 -15.34
CA LYS A 245 3.60 -6.34 -15.37
C LYS A 245 4.81 -5.53 -15.80
N THR A 246 5.89 -5.66 -15.06
CA THR A 246 7.19 -5.05 -15.37
C THR A 246 8.25 -6.14 -15.40
N GLU A 247 9.05 -6.21 -16.47
CA GLU A 247 10.21 -7.10 -16.57
C GLU A 247 11.45 -6.29 -16.92
N LEU A 248 12.57 -6.64 -16.28
CA LEU A 248 13.89 -6.16 -16.65
C LEU A 248 14.73 -7.34 -17.13
N SER A 249 15.22 -7.26 -18.36
CA SER A 249 16.22 -8.20 -18.88
C SER A 249 17.56 -7.52 -19.12
N VAL A 250 18.63 -8.29 -18.91
CA VAL A 250 20.02 -7.89 -19.17
C VAL A 250 20.64 -8.96 -20.06
N ASP A 251 21.20 -8.56 -21.21
CA ASP A 251 21.77 -9.46 -22.22
C ASP A 251 20.79 -10.61 -22.60
N GLY A 252 19.48 -10.29 -22.67
CA GLY A 252 18.41 -11.24 -23.01
C GLY A 252 17.92 -12.12 -21.86
N ASN A 253 18.52 -12.06 -20.67
CA ASN A 253 18.09 -12.83 -19.51
C ASN A 253 17.23 -11.96 -18.59
N VAL A 254 16.05 -12.43 -18.21
CA VAL A 254 15.19 -11.74 -17.23
C VAL A 254 15.84 -11.81 -15.85
N VAL A 255 16.24 -10.67 -15.30
CA VAL A 255 16.85 -10.55 -13.97
C VAL A 255 15.82 -10.18 -12.90
N PHE A 256 14.73 -9.55 -13.31
CA PHE A 256 13.65 -9.16 -12.40
C PHE A 256 12.30 -9.15 -13.13
N SER A 257 11.23 -9.53 -12.41
CA SER A 257 9.85 -9.33 -12.86
C SER A 257 8.92 -9.03 -11.69
N ALA A 258 7.90 -8.23 -11.95
CA ALA A 258 6.79 -7.97 -11.04
C ALA A 258 5.47 -8.18 -11.80
N VAL A 259 4.52 -8.92 -11.19
CA VAL A 259 3.17 -9.11 -11.73
C VAL A 259 2.17 -8.73 -10.64
N VAL A 260 1.47 -7.61 -10.82
CA VAL A 260 0.54 -7.06 -9.85
C VAL A 260 -0.86 -7.54 -10.18
N ASP A 261 -1.19 -8.76 -9.79
CA ASP A 261 -2.48 -9.43 -10.02
C ASP A 261 -3.21 -9.76 -8.71
N HIS A 262 -2.47 -10.06 -7.65
CA HIS A 262 -3.01 -10.25 -6.32
C HIS A 262 -1.99 -9.83 -5.26
N VAL A 263 -2.45 -9.21 -4.18
CA VAL A 263 -1.58 -8.71 -3.10
C VAL A 263 -2.08 -9.21 -1.75
N PRO A 264 -1.26 -9.98 -1.01
CA PRO A 264 -1.60 -10.35 0.36
C PRO A 264 -1.66 -9.11 1.27
N MET A 265 -2.76 -8.97 2.04
CA MET A 265 -2.93 -7.80 2.93
C MET A 265 -1.74 -7.61 3.91
N ARG A 266 -1.16 -8.71 4.40
CA ARG A 266 0.02 -8.65 5.29
C ARG A 266 1.26 -8.03 4.62
N CYS A 267 1.34 -8.06 3.28
CA CYS A 267 2.45 -7.51 2.50
C CYS A 267 2.14 -6.11 1.94
N ASN A 268 0.95 -5.56 2.21
CA ASN A 268 0.47 -4.32 1.58
C ASN A 268 1.44 -3.15 1.78
N ARG A 269 2.06 -3.02 2.95
CA ARG A 269 3.03 -1.96 3.25
C ARG A 269 4.41 -2.17 2.62
N MET A 270 4.70 -3.35 2.06
CA MET A 270 5.96 -3.63 1.36
C MET A 270 6.09 -2.86 0.04
N VAL A 271 5.02 -2.20 -0.43
CA VAL A 271 5.07 -1.22 -1.52
C VAL A 271 6.11 -0.11 -1.25
N ASN A 272 6.30 0.31 0.00
CA ASN A 272 7.28 1.33 0.37
C ASN A 272 8.75 0.87 0.20
N SER A 273 8.98 -0.44 0.17
CA SER A 273 10.28 -1.04 -0.14
C SER A 273 10.43 -1.30 -1.63
N TRP A 274 9.40 -1.85 -2.28
CA TRP A 274 9.44 -2.03 -3.73
C TRP A 274 9.55 -0.69 -4.47
N GLY A 275 8.77 0.31 -4.08
CA GLY A 275 8.93 1.69 -4.55
C GLY A 275 10.07 2.42 -3.83
N ASP A 276 10.68 3.38 -4.50
CA ASP A 276 11.62 4.33 -3.88
C ASP A 276 10.84 5.37 -3.07
N TYR A 277 10.44 4.99 -1.86
CA TYR A 277 9.59 5.82 -0.99
C TYR A 277 10.25 7.15 -0.61
N PRO A 278 11.56 7.24 -0.27
CA PRO A 278 12.22 8.52 -0.02
C PRO A 278 12.15 9.45 -1.23
N PHE A 279 12.38 8.94 -2.44
CA PHE A 279 12.28 9.73 -3.65
C PHE A 279 10.84 10.17 -3.93
N PHE A 280 9.86 9.29 -3.73
CA PHE A 280 8.45 9.64 -3.84
C PHE A 280 8.07 10.79 -2.89
N ARG A 281 8.54 10.76 -1.64
CA ARG A 281 8.30 11.84 -0.66
C ARG A 281 8.89 13.18 -1.09
N TYR A 282 10.00 13.15 -1.83
CA TYR A 282 10.67 14.33 -2.33
C TYR A 282 10.07 14.86 -3.65
N ALA A 283 9.82 13.96 -4.62
CA ALA A 283 9.51 14.33 -6.00
C ALA A 283 8.07 14.02 -6.43
N GLY A 284 7.29 13.31 -5.61
CA GLY A 284 5.89 12.95 -5.92
C GLY A 284 5.74 11.87 -6.99
N VAL A 285 6.81 11.19 -7.39
CA VAL A 285 6.78 10.12 -8.39
C VAL A 285 7.40 8.83 -7.85
N TRP A 286 6.84 7.69 -8.28
CA TRP A 286 7.31 6.38 -7.89
C TRP A 286 8.31 5.82 -8.90
N PHE A 287 9.56 5.58 -8.46
CA PHE A 287 10.43 4.62 -9.13
C PHE A 287 10.21 3.26 -8.48
N MET A 288 9.73 2.29 -9.25
CA MET A 288 9.59 0.91 -8.78
C MET A 288 10.92 0.20 -9.00
N LYS A 289 11.51 -0.31 -7.91
CA LYS A 289 12.81 -1.01 -7.94
C LYS A 289 12.69 -2.30 -8.74
N SER A 290 13.65 -2.57 -9.59
CA SER A 290 13.78 -3.83 -10.32
C SER A 290 14.79 -4.75 -9.62
N PHE A 291 14.81 -4.70 -8.29
CA PHE A 291 15.54 -5.60 -7.41
C PHE A 291 14.77 -5.73 -6.08
N ILE A 292 15.07 -6.78 -5.32
CA ILE A 292 14.35 -7.11 -4.09
C ILE A 292 15.27 -6.86 -2.90
N GLU A 293 14.88 -5.98 -1.99
CA GLU A 293 15.57 -5.79 -0.71
C GLU A 293 15.40 -7.03 0.18
N PRO A 294 16.40 -7.41 1.01
CA PRO A 294 16.43 -8.71 1.68
C PRO A 294 15.22 -9.03 2.56
N GLY A 295 14.64 -8.02 3.20
CA GLY A 295 13.46 -8.17 4.05
C GLY A 295 12.12 -8.10 3.31
N ASN A 296 12.13 -7.78 2.00
CA ASN A 296 10.89 -7.68 1.22
C ASN A 296 10.46 -9.07 0.71
N THR A 297 9.36 -9.57 1.25
CA THR A 297 8.79 -10.87 0.89
C THR A 297 7.52 -10.78 0.05
N LEU A 298 7.33 -9.66 -0.66
CA LEU A 298 6.16 -9.43 -1.51
C LEU A 298 6.13 -10.47 -2.66
N PRO A 299 5.12 -11.35 -2.72
CA PRO A 299 5.16 -12.52 -3.60
C PRO A 299 4.99 -12.21 -5.08
N ILE A 300 4.52 -11.01 -5.44
CA ILE A 300 4.42 -10.54 -6.81
C ILE A 300 5.77 -10.24 -7.46
N LEU A 301 6.85 -10.13 -6.65
CA LEU A 301 8.21 -9.86 -7.11
C LEU A 301 8.97 -11.17 -7.31
N LYS A 302 9.65 -11.29 -8.46
CA LYS A 302 10.56 -12.40 -8.77
C LYS A 302 11.87 -11.84 -9.29
N ALA A 303 12.97 -12.44 -8.91
CA ALA A 303 14.30 -12.04 -9.36
C ALA A 303 15.21 -13.26 -9.50
N ASP A 304 16.35 -13.04 -10.14
CA ASP A 304 17.45 -14.00 -10.24
C ASP A 304 18.16 -14.25 -8.88
N GLY A 305 19.25 -15.03 -8.89
CA GLY A 305 20.03 -15.32 -7.70
C GLY A 305 20.66 -14.10 -7.01
N ASN A 306 20.83 -12.99 -7.74
CA ASN A 306 21.35 -11.72 -7.22
C ASN A 306 20.22 -10.74 -6.84
N ARG A 307 18.99 -11.22 -6.70
CA ARG A 307 17.81 -10.42 -6.35
C ARG A 307 17.54 -9.26 -7.31
N GLY A 308 17.92 -9.37 -8.61
CA GLY A 308 17.78 -8.33 -9.62
C GLY A 308 18.89 -7.26 -9.60
N ILE A 309 19.89 -7.40 -8.74
CA ILE A 309 21.06 -6.53 -8.71
C ILE A 309 22.06 -7.01 -9.75
N VAL A 310 22.48 -6.12 -10.66
CA VAL A 310 23.41 -6.45 -11.75
C VAL A 310 24.84 -6.25 -11.28
N GLU A 311 25.68 -7.28 -11.45
CA GLU A 311 27.11 -7.21 -11.17
C GLU A 311 27.89 -6.86 -12.46
N PHE A 312 28.52 -5.67 -12.47
CA PHE A 312 29.41 -5.20 -13.52
C PHE A 312 30.84 -5.58 -13.16
N ASN A 313 31.30 -6.73 -13.62
CA ASN A 313 32.63 -7.27 -13.34
C ASN A 313 33.47 -7.54 -14.61
N GLN A 314 32.95 -7.16 -15.79
CA GLN A 314 33.61 -7.31 -17.08
C GLN A 314 33.53 -6.00 -17.89
N GLU A 315 34.60 -5.69 -18.63
CA GLU A 315 34.62 -4.53 -19.54
C GLU A 315 33.95 -4.87 -20.88
N LYS A 316 32.63 -5.01 -20.84
CA LYS A 316 31.75 -5.25 -21.99
C LYS A 316 30.54 -4.35 -21.95
N ASP A 317 29.77 -4.34 -23.02
CA ASP A 317 28.45 -3.73 -23.03
C ASP A 317 27.41 -4.69 -22.43
N TYR A 318 26.56 -4.17 -21.57
CA TYR A 318 25.39 -4.83 -20.97
C TYR A 318 24.14 -4.20 -21.56
N HIS A 319 23.29 -4.99 -22.20
CA HIS A 319 22.08 -4.51 -22.87
C HIS A 319 20.87 -4.68 -21.99
N PHE A 320 20.25 -3.59 -21.58
CA PHE A 320 19.07 -3.51 -20.72
C PHE A 320 17.82 -3.33 -21.53
N VAL A 321 16.77 -4.12 -21.24
CA VAL A 321 15.44 -3.96 -21.81
C VAL A 321 14.39 -4.03 -20.70
N TYR A 322 13.63 -2.98 -20.52
CA TYR A 322 12.39 -2.98 -19.77
C TYR A 322 11.23 -3.35 -20.70
N THR A 323 10.44 -4.37 -20.32
CA THR A 323 9.16 -4.69 -20.95
C THR A 323 8.04 -4.40 -19.96
N LEU A 324 7.12 -3.52 -20.36
CA LEU A 324 5.95 -3.13 -19.60
C LEU A 324 4.71 -3.73 -20.26
N THR A 325 3.80 -4.30 -19.48
CA THR A 325 2.57 -4.91 -19.99
C THR A 325 1.40 -4.47 -19.10
N ASP A 326 0.30 -4.05 -19.71
CA ASP A 326 -0.96 -3.74 -19.02
C ASP A 326 -1.80 -5.00 -18.75
N PHE A 327 -3.02 -4.80 -18.25
CA PHE A 327 -3.99 -5.89 -18.04
C PHE A 327 -4.42 -6.58 -19.35
N PHE A 328 -4.51 -5.85 -20.45
CA PHE A 328 -5.00 -6.34 -21.75
C PHE A 328 -3.92 -7.01 -22.60
N GLY A 329 -2.66 -6.96 -22.16
CA GLY A 329 -1.52 -7.50 -22.89
C GLY A 329 -0.89 -6.51 -23.86
N ASN A 330 -1.28 -5.23 -23.84
CA ASN A 330 -0.59 -4.20 -24.60
C ASN A 330 0.81 -3.98 -24.00
N GLN A 331 1.82 -3.93 -24.87
CA GLN A 331 3.22 -3.90 -24.43
C GLN A 331 4.00 -2.73 -25.00
N SER A 332 4.92 -2.22 -24.21
CA SER A 332 5.98 -1.32 -24.64
C SER A 332 7.34 -1.80 -24.14
N GLN A 333 8.40 -1.47 -24.88
CA GLN A 333 9.77 -1.79 -24.51
C GLN A 333 10.63 -0.54 -24.52
N TYR A 334 11.52 -0.45 -23.50
CA TYR A 334 12.48 0.64 -23.34
C TYR A 334 13.86 0.06 -23.08
N SER A 335 14.86 0.53 -23.82
CA SER A 335 16.20 -0.06 -23.76
C SER A 335 17.31 0.98 -23.62
N PHE A 336 18.42 0.54 -23.05
CA PHE A 336 19.65 1.30 -22.94
C PHE A 336 20.82 0.33 -22.77
N THR A 337 22.05 0.84 -22.99
CA THR A 337 23.27 0.07 -22.84
C THR A 337 24.13 0.68 -21.74
N VAL A 338 24.69 -0.18 -20.87
CA VAL A 338 25.66 0.21 -19.84
C VAL A 338 26.99 -0.48 -20.11
N ARG A 339 28.05 0.29 -20.31
CA ARG A 339 29.40 -0.23 -20.43
C ARG A 339 29.95 -0.58 -19.06
N GLY A 340 30.29 -1.87 -18.83
CA GLY A 340 31.13 -2.26 -17.72
C GLY A 340 32.52 -1.62 -17.90
N LYS A 341 32.92 -0.74 -16.99
CA LYS A 341 34.20 -0.05 -17.00
C LYS A 341 34.76 -0.02 -15.60
N GLN A 342 35.95 -0.61 -15.43
CA GLN A 342 36.58 -0.64 -14.12
C GLN A 342 36.77 0.75 -13.55
N GLN A 343 36.31 0.95 -12.33
CA GLN A 343 36.33 2.23 -11.62
C GLN A 343 36.55 1.97 -10.13
N THR A 344 37.11 2.96 -9.43
CA THR A 344 37.26 2.88 -7.97
C THR A 344 35.87 2.99 -7.32
N ILE A 345 35.52 1.98 -6.51
CA ILE A 345 34.31 2.00 -5.70
C ILE A 345 34.68 2.66 -4.35
N PRO A 346 34.06 3.80 -4.01
CA PRO A 346 34.27 4.42 -2.71
C PRO A 346 33.85 3.47 -1.59
N PRO A 347 34.69 3.29 -0.55
CA PRO A 347 34.31 2.43 0.57
C PRO A 347 33.03 2.95 1.22
N SER A 348 32.18 2.03 1.69
CA SER A 348 31.09 2.37 2.58
C SER A 348 31.66 3.19 3.75
N ARG A 349 31.11 4.35 4.01
CA ARG A 349 31.36 5.00 5.31
C ARG A 349 30.72 4.08 6.33
N GLN A 350 31.51 3.20 6.92
CA GLN A 350 31.14 2.53 8.16
C GLN A 350 31.03 3.66 9.22
N LEU A 351 29.85 4.24 9.28
CA LEU A 351 29.50 5.00 10.46
C LEU A 351 29.45 3.95 11.56
N HIS A 352 30.37 4.01 12.53
CA HIS A 352 30.27 3.26 13.75
C HIS A 352 29.10 3.84 14.59
N ALA A 353 27.89 3.70 14.05
CA ALA A 353 26.71 4.06 14.81
C ALA A 353 26.46 2.96 15.82
N PRO A 354 26.28 3.33 17.09
CA PRO A 354 26.01 2.37 18.14
C PRO A 354 24.66 1.65 17.96
N TRP A 355 23.85 2.04 16.98
CA TRP A 355 22.49 1.56 16.82
C TRP A 355 22.19 1.11 15.40
N MET A 356 22.42 -0.18 15.12
CA MET A 356 22.00 -0.86 13.90
C MET A 356 20.75 -1.71 14.19
N LEU A 357 19.68 -1.54 13.40
CA LEU A 357 18.56 -2.47 13.37
C LEU A 357 18.77 -3.46 12.21
N HIS A 358 18.60 -4.73 12.47
CA HIS A 358 18.72 -5.80 11.49
C HIS A 358 17.35 -6.28 11.03
N TRP A 359 17.19 -6.52 9.74
CA TRP A 359 15.92 -6.94 9.15
C TRP A 359 15.50 -8.38 9.54
N ASP A 360 16.46 -9.25 9.85
CA ASP A 360 16.30 -10.70 10.02
C ASP A 360 16.17 -11.17 11.47
N ARG A 361 16.30 -10.27 12.46
CA ARG A 361 16.32 -10.63 13.89
C ARG A 361 15.56 -9.64 14.76
N MET A 362 15.39 -10.03 16.05
CA MET A 362 14.87 -9.13 17.09
C MET A 362 15.85 -8.01 17.39
N ASN A 363 15.37 -6.79 17.40
CA ASN A 363 16.13 -5.61 17.73
C ASN A 363 15.55 -4.98 19.00
N TYR A 364 16.41 -4.74 19.98
CA TYR A 364 16.09 -4.05 21.23
C TYR A 364 16.92 -2.78 21.30
N PHE A 365 16.27 -1.65 21.10
CA PHE A 365 16.90 -0.36 21.24
C PHE A 365 16.46 0.27 22.55
N GLN A 366 17.42 0.87 23.32
CA GLN A 366 17.14 1.56 24.56
C GLN A 366 18.02 2.79 24.72
N MET A 367 17.39 3.90 25.09
CA MET A 367 18.02 5.13 25.58
C MET A 367 17.29 5.59 26.84
N PRO A 368 17.87 6.56 27.61
CA PRO A 368 17.14 7.17 28.70
C PRO A 368 15.77 7.67 28.28
N GLY A 369 14.71 7.18 28.94
CA GLY A 369 13.33 7.58 28.67
C GLY A 369 12.64 6.90 27.49
N VAL A 370 13.31 6.05 26.71
CA VAL A 370 12.67 5.39 25.56
C VAL A 370 13.22 4.00 25.30
N GLN A 371 12.32 3.10 24.88
CA GLN A 371 12.63 1.74 24.41
C GLN A 371 11.88 1.48 23.11
N LEU A 372 12.55 0.85 22.13
CA LEU A 372 11.94 0.43 20.87
C LEU A 372 12.28 -1.04 20.59
N VAL A 373 11.25 -1.82 20.30
CA VAL A 373 11.40 -3.24 19.92
C VAL A 373 10.93 -3.43 18.51
N VAL A 374 11.85 -3.85 17.64
CA VAL A 374 11.58 -4.12 16.22
C VAL A 374 11.80 -5.60 15.94
N ARG A 375 10.72 -6.34 15.66
CA ARG A 375 10.77 -7.78 15.38
C ARG A 375 11.30 -8.03 13.95
N PRO A 376 11.79 -9.25 13.63
CA PRO A 376 12.17 -9.61 12.27
C PRO A 376 10.99 -9.46 11.29
N GLY A 377 11.30 -9.12 10.04
CA GLY A 377 10.31 -8.93 8.98
C GLY A 377 9.59 -7.58 8.98
N LEU A 378 10.05 -6.60 9.76
CA LEU A 378 9.52 -5.23 9.74
C LEU A 378 10.33 -4.27 8.86
N LEU A 379 11.56 -4.61 8.55
CA LEU A 379 12.51 -3.76 7.82
C LEU A 379 12.82 -4.36 6.44
N PRO A 380 12.99 -3.54 5.41
CA PRO A 380 13.43 -4.01 4.09
C PRO A 380 14.90 -4.44 4.06
N ASP A 381 15.75 -3.82 4.88
CA ASP A 381 17.18 -4.07 4.99
C ASP A 381 17.69 -3.63 6.37
N ASP A 382 18.96 -3.81 6.63
CA ASP A 382 19.61 -3.27 7.82
C ASP A 382 19.55 -1.75 7.84
N VAL A 383 19.21 -1.17 9.00
CA VAL A 383 19.00 0.27 9.16
C VAL A 383 19.88 0.81 10.27
N GLN A 384 20.75 1.74 9.92
CA GLN A 384 21.48 2.53 10.85
C GLN A 384 20.59 3.65 11.38
N MET A 385 20.23 3.61 12.68
CA MET A 385 19.42 4.65 13.29
C MET A 385 20.24 5.91 13.60
N THR A 386 19.55 7.05 13.52
CA THR A 386 20.03 8.38 13.91
C THR A 386 19.09 8.98 14.98
N PRO A 387 19.06 8.40 16.21
CA PRO A 387 18.06 8.81 17.18
C PRO A 387 18.29 10.24 17.66
N VAL A 388 17.20 11.00 17.74
CA VAL A 388 17.15 12.38 18.19
C VAL A 388 16.20 12.48 19.37
N VAL A 389 16.64 13.17 20.42
CA VAL A 389 15.83 13.52 21.59
C VAL A 389 15.52 15.01 21.56
N ILE A 390 14.26 15.35 21.51
CA ILE A 390 13.77 16.74 21.57
C ILE A 390 13.28 17.01 22.98
N ARG A 391 14.00 17.85 23.70
CA ARG A 391 13.71 18.17 25.11
C ARG A 391 12.50 19.10 25.22
N HIS A 392 11.53 18.70 26.02
CA HIS A 392 10.34 19.51 26.33
C HIS A 392 10.21 19.78 27.82
N THR A 393 10.32 21.05 28.21
CA THR A 393 10.27 21.49 29.62
C THR A 393 8.86 21.43 30.12
N HIS A 394 8.02 21.02 30.42
CA HIS A 394 6.64 20.98 30.91
C HIS A 394 5.74 19.92 30.22
N ALA A 395 6.27 19.16 29.28
CA ALA A 395 5.57 18.05 28.68
C ALA A 395 5.48 16.83 29.63
N LEU A 396 4.81 15.78 29.22
CA LEU A 396 4.72 14.51 29.94
C LEU A 396 5.97 13.64 29.71
N SER A 397 6.67 13.85 28.62
CA SER A 397 7.94 13.22 28.25
C SER A 397 8.72 14.11 27.30
N ASP A 398 10.01 13.81 27.10
CA ASP A 398 10.72 14.25 25.90
C ASP A 398 10.09 13.61 24.66
N ALA A 399 10.36 14.20 23.47
CA ALA A 399 9.96 13.62 22.19
C ALA A 399 11.14 12.90 21.51
N TYR A 400 10.86 11.80 20.81
CA TYR A 400 11.85 10.90 20.24
C TYR A 400 11.60 10.65 18.77
N ARG A 401 12.68 10.68 17.97
CA ARG A 401 12.69 10.30 16.55
C ARG A 401 13.90 9.40 16.32
N PHE A 402 13.75 8.33 15.49
CA PHE A 402 14.77 7.28 15.36
C PHE A 402 15.51 7.33 14.02
N TYR A 403 14.98 8.05 13.02
CA TYR A 403 15.57 8.21 11.69
C TYR A 403 15.34 9.62 11.16
N ASP A 404 16.19 10.10 10.26
CA ASP A 404 16.16 11.51 9.82
C ASP A 404 14.96 11.88 8.96
N VAL A 405 14.44 10.90 8.21
CA VAL A 405 13.28 11.06 7.34
C VAL A 405 12.27 9.95 7.61
N SER A 406 11.04 10.10 7.12
CA SER A 406 10.03 9.03 7.21
C SER A 406 10.59 7.70 6.69
N TYR A 407 10.59 6.68 7.53
CA TYR A 407 11.04 5.33 7.25
C TYR A 407 9.95 4.33 7.65
N PRO A 408 9.03 4.02 6.73
CA PRO A 408 7.88 3.18 7.02
C PRO A 408 8.29 1.73 7.28
N LEU A 409 7.79 1.18 8.38
CA LEU A 409 7.90 -0.24 8.69
C LEU A 409 6.81 -1.04 7.95
N PHE A 410 7.07 -2.32 7.69
CA PHE A 410 6.09 -3.23 7.07
C PHE A 410 4.89 -3.53 7.98
N ASP A 411 5.10 -3.48 9.30
CA ASP A 411 4.06 -3.56 10.31
C ASP A 411 4.50 -2.74 11.54
N SER A 412 3.86 -2.91 12.68
CA SER A 412 4.12 -2.12 13.87
C SER A 412 5.31 -2.63 14.69
N ALA A 413 6.18 -1.72 15.09
CA ALA A 413 7.12 -1.89 16.19
C ALA A 413 6.48 -1.47 17.52
N VAL A 414 7.04 -1.93 18.63
CA VAL A 414 6.60 -1.56 19.99
C VAL A 414 7.48 -0.44 20.52
N LEU A 415 6.87 0.70 20.84
CA LEU A 415 7.52 1.86 21.41
C LEU A 415 7.03 2.06 22.85
N SER A 416 7.96 2.18 23.80
CA SER A 416 7.68 2.56 25.18
C SER A 416 8.40 3.85 25.52
N ILE A 417 7.67 4.83 26.03
CA ILE A 417 8.20 6.13 26.47
C ILE A 417 7.92 6.27 27.96
N ARG A 418 8.90 6.74 28.73
CA ARG A 418 8.81 6.94 30.16
C ARG A 418 8.19 8.31 30.46
N LEU A 419 7.28 8.34 31.43
CA LEU A 419 6.78 9.59 32.00
C LEU A 419 7.87 10.30 32.79
N ASP A 420 8.03 11.59 32.56
CA ASP A 420 8.99 12.44 33.31
C ASP A 420 8.41 12.92 34.64
N ARG A 421 7.12 12.78 34.86
CA ARG A 421 6.39 13.18 36.08
C ARG A 421 5.18 12.28 36.34
N SER A 422 4.81 12.16 37.59
CA SER A 422 3.58 11.48 38.00
C SER A 422 2.35 12.23 37.51
N VAL A 423 1.35 11.52 37.05
CA VAL A 423 0.04 12.04 36.58
C VAL A 423 -1.08 11.28 37.28
N ALA A 424 -2.20 11.97 37.51
CA ALA A 424 -3.37 11.38 38.17
C ALA A 424 -4.22 10.54 37.20
N ASP A 425 -4.37 11.00 35.96
CA ASP A 425 -5.18 10.34 34.94
C ASP A 425 -4.27 9.55 33.98
N THR A 426 -4.04 8.30 34.27
CA THR A 426 -3.25 7.38 33.44
C THR A 426 -4.08 6.70 32.35
N ALA A 427 -5.41 6.70 32.49
CA ALA A 427 -6.31 6.01 31.54
C ALA A 427 -6.38 6.72 30.18
N ARG A 428 -6.14 8.05 30.16
CA ARG A 428 -6.15 8.87 28.94
C ARG A 428 -4.77 9.03 28.29
N LEU A 429 -3.72 8.42 28.83
CA LEU A 429 -2.41 8.53 28.23
C LEU A 429 -2.37 7.85 26.86
N CYS A 430 -1.79 8.53 25.90
CA CYS A 430 -1.54 8.02 24.56
C CYS A 430 -0.12 8.43 24.09
N ILE A 431 0.35 7.86 22.98
CA ILE A 431 1.52 8.37 22.28
C ILE A 431 1.02 9.32 21.19
N LEU A 432 1.53 10.54 21.16
CA LEU A 432 1.32 11.49 20.08
C LEU A 432 2.40 11.32 19.03
N CYS A 433 1.99 11.19 17.78
CA CYS A 433 2.87 11.19 16.62
C CYS A 433 2.78 12.56 15.95
N GLU A 434 3.91 13.23 15.75
CA GLU A 434 4.01 14.61 15.24
C GLU A 434 3.19 15.62 16.08
N GLY A 435 3.07 15.37 17.40
CA GLY A 435 2.32 16.23 18.32
C GLY A 435 0.79 16.21 18.19
N GLU A 436 0.24 15.55 17.19
CA GLU A 436 -1.20 15.64 16.86
C GLU A 436 -1.91 14.29 16.78
N ARG A 437 -1.32 13.31 16.07
CA ARG A 437 -1.97 12.02 15.80
C ARG A 437 -1.84 11.09 16.99
N GLU A 438 -2.97 10.75 17.59
CA GLU A 438 -3.05 9.83 18.72
C GLU A 438 -2.78 8.38 18.31
N ILE A 439 -1.92 7.71 19.06
CA ILE A 439 -1.65 6.28 19.00
C ILE A 439 -2.11 5.71 20.33
N GLU A 440 -3.04 4.75 20.27
CA GLU A 440 -3.51 4.04 21.45
C GLU A 440 -2.34 3.40 22.18
N ALA A 441 -2.31 3.57 23.49
CA ALA A 441 -1.22 3.10 24.33
C ALA A 441 -1.72 2.57 25.67
N THR A 442 -0.91 1.76 26.31
CA THR A 442 -1.13 1.23 27.66
C THR A 442 -0.10 1.83 28.62
N TYR A 443 -0.54 2.12 29.85
CA TYR A 443 0.34 2.60 30.90
C TYR A 443 0.68 1.45 31.87
N HIS A 444 1.97 1.31 32.20
CA HIS A 444 2.45 0.39 33.24
C HIS A 444 3.74 0.93 33.88
N GLU A 445 3.74 1.09 35.20
CA GLU A 445 4.91 1.45 36.02
C GLU A 445 5.76 2.62 35.48
N GLY A 446 5.10 3.69 35.04
CA GLY A 446 5.77 4.88 34.54
C GLY A 446 6.09 4.83 33.03
N TRP A 447 5.73 3.77 32.34
CA TRP A 447 5.93 3.61 30.89
C TRP A 447 4.60 3.64 30.15
N VAL A 448 4.58 4.36 29.04
CA VAL A 448 3.46 4.41 28.09
C VAL A 448 3.89 3.69 26.81
N THR A 449 3.22 2.57 26.51
CA THR A 449 3.60 1.65 25.42
C THR A 449 2.56 1.61 24.33
N GLY A 450 2.97 1.85 23.10
CA GLY A 450 2.11 1.84 21.91
C GLY A 450 2.78 1.22 20.69
N LYS A 451 2.02 1.12 19.59
CA LYS A 451 2.47 0.53 18.33
C LYS A 451 2.76 1.62 17.28
N VAL A 452 4.00 1.70 16.81
CA VAL A 452 4.45 2.69 15.82
C VAL A 452 4.83 2.01 14.50
N ARG A 453 4.64 2.72 13.37
CA ARG A 453 4.85 2.19 12.02
C ARG A 453 5.83 2.98 11.17
N ASP A 454 6.56 3.91 11.76
CA ASP A 454 7.55 4.73 11.05
C ASP A 454 8.67 5.14 12.01
N LEU A 455 9.93 5.01 11.61
CA LEU A 455 11.07 5.37 12.43
C LEU A 455 11.42 6.86 12.35
N GLY A 456 10.98 7.56 11.31
CA GLY A 456 11.32 8.96 11.07
C GLY A 456 10.27 9.97 11.58
N MET A 457 9.21 9.49 12.24
CA MET A 457 8.24 10.35 12.91
C MET A 457 8.67 10.65 14.34
N THR A 458 8.20 11.77 14.87
CA THR A 458 8.44 12.19 16.25
C THR A 458 7.34 11.67 17.16
N TYR A 459 7.72 11.11 18.31
CA TYR A 459 6.80 10.49 19.27
C TYR A 459 7.01 11.05 20.67
N GLU A 460 5.92 11.39 21.36
CA GLU A 460 5.91 11.86 22.74
C GLU A 460 4.64 11.38 23.47
N ILE A 461 4.62 11.47 24.80
CA ILE A 461 3.42 11.16 25.57
C ILE A 461 2.49 12.36 25.61
N GLY A 462 1.20 12.10 25.38
CA GLY A 462 0.12 13.07 25.51
C GLY A 462 -1.15 12.47 26.10
N TYR A 463 -2.21 13.30 26.14
CA TYR A 463 -3.54 12.85 26.52
C TYR A 463 -4.42 12.71 25.29
N SER A 464 -5.18 11.62 25.22
CA SER A 464 -6.22 11.46 24.22
C SER A 464 -7.31 12.53 24.37
N LYS A 465 -7.70 13.11 23.23
CA LYS A 465 -8.81 14.09 23.13
C LYS A 465 -10.18 13.41 23.13
N SER A 466 -10.25 12.11 22.85
CA SER A 466 -11.50 11.37 22.87
C SER A 466 -11.92 11.08 24.30
N THR A 467 -13.05 11.65 24.71
CA THR A 467 -13.77 11.27 25.92
C THR A 467 -14.54 9.97 25.66
N ASN A 468 -13.84 8.86 25.50
CA ASN A 468 -14.49 7.55 25.63
C ASN A 468 -14.44 7.19 27.11
N ASP A 469 -15.55 7.41 27.79
CA ASP A 469 -15.84 6.77 29.08
C ASP A 469 -15.72 5.26 28.87
N ARG A 470 -14.58 4.71 29.26
CA ARG A 470 -14.41 3.28 29.42
C ARG A 470 -14.84 2.96 30.86
N GLU A 471 -16.15 2.77 31.09
CA GLU A 471 -16.67 1.96 32.17
C GLU A 471 -16.68 0.48 31.81
#